data_4c125e8bfa3a1143d7d3220aa65f048e
#
_entry.id   4c125e8bfa3a1143d7d3220aa65f048e
#
_cell.length_a   1.000
_cell.length_b   1.000
_cell.length_c   1.000
_cell.angle_alpha   90.00
_cell.angle_beta   90.00
_cell.angle_gamma   90.00
#
_symmetry.space_group_name_H-M   'P 1'
#
loop_
_entity.id
_entity.type
_entity.pdbx_description
1 polymer ?
#
loop_
_entity_poly.entity_id
_entity_poly.type
_entity_poly.pdbx_seq_one_letter_code
_entity_poly.pdbx_strand_id
1 'polypeptide(L)'
;MTTYKIKRIYEPITANDGYRVLVDRLWSRGISKERAALDEWAKDIAPTNELRQWFGHDPEKFAEFASRYTEELDANSVVATLKQQWQEHPVVTLLYSAKDIEHNQAAVLQQWLER
;
A
#
# COMPACT_ATOMS: atom_id res chain seq x y z
N MET A 1 -3.88 4.23 18.94
CA MET A 1 -4.18 3.13 18.04
C MET A 1 -4.38 3.66 16.63
N THR A 2 -3.78 3.05 15.62
CA THR A 2 -3.83 3.55 14.26
C THR A 2 -4.86 2.78 13.43
N THR A 3 -5.71 3.51 12.71
CA THR A 3 -6.63 2.93 11.74
C THR A 3 -5.97 2.95 10.37
N TYR A 4 -5.87 1.81 9.71
CA TYR A 4 -5.32 1.71 8.35
C TYR A 4 -6.46 1.61 7.36
N LYS A 5 -6.46 2.51 6.37
CA LYS A 5 -7.42 2.51 5.27
C LYS A 5 -6.69 2.24 3.97
N ILE A 6 -7.42 1.77 2.97
CA ILE A 6 -6.89 1.68 1.61
C ILE A 6 -7.76 2.53 0.68
N LYS A 7 -7.15 3.12 -0.34
CA LYS A 7 -7.83 4.03 -1.24
C LYS A 7 -7.06 4.14 -2.54
N ARG A 8 -7.77 4.21 -3.68
CA ARG A 8 -7.08 4.48 -4.94
C ARG A 8 -6.58 5.92 -4.94
N ILE A 9 -5.35 6.10 -5.43
CA ILE A 9 -4.73 7.43 -5.48
C ILE A 9 -5.52 8.39 -6.37
N TYR A 10 -6.36 7.87 -7.27
CA TYR A 10 -7.17 8.68 -8.18
C TYR A 10 -8.44 9.24 -7.54
N GLU A 11 -8.81 8.76 -6.36
CA GLU A 11 -9.99 9.26 -5.65
C GLU A 11 -9.69 10.63 -5.02
N PRO A 12 -10.73 11.47 -4.82
CA PRO A 12 -10.52 12.78 -4.23
C PRO A 12 -9.90 12.71 -2.84
N ILE A 13 -9.04 13.68 -2.53
CA ILE A 13 -8.45 13.83 -1.20
C ILE A 13 -9.54 14.25 -0.21
N THR A 14 -9.55 13.62 0.97
CA THR A 14 -10.49 14.01 2.03
C THR A 14 -9.73 14.23 3.34
N ALA A 15 -10.30 15.02 4.23
CA ALA A 15 -9.71 15.27 5.55
C ALA A 15 -9.59 13.97 6.37
N ASN A 16 -10.44 12.99 6.07
CA ASN A 16 -10.44 11.71 6.78
C ASN A 16 -9.31 10.77 6.36
N ASP A 17 -8.54 11.13 5.33
CA ASP A 17 -7.42 10.28 4.86
C ASP A 17 -6.29 10.22 5.89
N GLY A 18 -6.12 11.25 6.70
CA GLY A 18 -5.02 11.30 7.65
C GLY A 18 -3.67 11.33 6.94
N TYR A 19 -2.75 10.49 7.40
CA TYR A 19 -1.41 10.38 6.81
C TYR A 19 -1.49 9.56 5.51
N ARG A 20 -1.14 10.18 4.39
CA ARG A 20 -1.30 9.58 3.05
C ARG A 20 0.00 8.98 2.56
N VAL A 21 -0.01 7.66 2.33
CA VAL A 21 1.19 6.91 1.93
C VAL A 21 0.94 6.15 0.64
N LEU A 22 1.76 6.39 -0.39
CA LEU A 22 1.71 5.58 -1.61
C LEU A 22 2.51 4.30 -1.37
N VAL A 23 1.87 3.15 -1.61
CA VAL A 23 2.49 1.83 -1.37
C VAL A 23 2.75 1.06 -2.65
N ASP A 24 2.79 1.74 -3.78
CA ASP A 24 3.21 1.18 -5.07
C ASP A 24 4.70 1.40 -5.26
N ARG A 25 5.34 0.48 -6.00
CA ARG A 25 6.76 0.61 -6.31
C ARG A 25 7.01 1.69 -7.37
N LEU A 26 6.07 1.86 -8.30
CA LEU A 26 6.18 2.84 -9.38
C LEU A 26 5.23 4.00 -9.15
N TRP A 27 5.61 5.19 -9.65
CA TRP A 27 4.75 6.36 -9.58
C TRP A 27 3.49 6.15 -10.43
N SER A 28 2.35 6.61 -9.93
CA SER A 28 1.06 6.43 -10.58
C SER A 28 0.93 7.33 -11.80
N ARG A 29 0.45 6.77 -12.91
CA ARG A 29 0.30 7.51 -14.17
C ARG A 29 -0.73 8.62 -14.05
N GLY A 30 -0.40 9.77 -14.65
CA GLY A 30 -1.36 10.87 -14.77
C GLY A 30 -1.62 11.63 -13.48
N ILE A 31 -0.83 11.40 -12.43
CA ILE A 31 -1.00 12.09 -11.17
C ILE A 31 0.23 12.94 -10.88
N SER A 32 0.03 14.24 -10.69
CA SER A 32 1.08 15.14 -10.25
C SER A 32 1.34 14.98 -8.77
N LYS A 33 2.49 15.46 -8.30
CA LYS A 33 2.82 15.44 -6.87
C LYS A 33 1.81 16.23 -6.06
N GLU A 34 1.37 17.37 -6.58
CA GLU A 34 0.38 18.22 -5.93
C GLU A 34 -0.95 17.50 -5.78
N ARG A 35 -1.39 16.80 -6.82
CA ARG A 35 -2.65 16.07 -6.78
C ARG A 35 -2.57 14.86 -5.85
N ALA A 36 -1.44 14.16 -5.85
CA ALA A 36 -1.26 13.00 -4.99
C ALA A 36 -1.28 13.39 -3.52
N ALA A 37 -0.76 14.56 -3.19
CA ALA A 37 -0.71 15.10 -1.83
C ALA A 37 -0.22 14.06 -0.84
N LEU A 38 0.91 13.43 -1.15
CA LEU A 38 1.47 12.38 -0.31
C LEU A 38 2.22 12.98 0.87
N ASP A 39 2.06 12.32 2.01
CA ASP A 39 2.95 12.54 3.15
C ASP A 39 4.19 11.66 3.02
N GLU A 40 4.06 10.51 2.35
CA GLU A 40 5.16 9.58 2.19
C GLU A 40 4.95 8.70 0.95
N TRP A 41 6.05 8.33 0.28
CA TRP A 41 6.04 7.30 -0.75
C TRP A 41 6.88 6.14 -0.25
N ALA A 42 6.21 5.05 0.19
CA ALA A 42 6.85 3.91 0.81
C ALA A 42 7.14 2.81 -0.22
N LYS A 43 7.88 3.14 -1.29
CA LYS A 43 8.14 2.19 -2.38
C LYS A 43 8.93 0.95 -1.94
N ASP A 44 9.73 1.07 -0.89
CA ASP A 44 10.57 -0.03 -0.43
C ASP A 44 9.81 -1.16 0.24
N ILE A 45 8.53 -0.94 0.60
CA ILE A 45 7.69 -1.98 1.17
C ILE A 45 6.65 -2.50 0.19
N ALA A 46 6.67 -2.01 -1.06
CA ALA A 46 5.84 -2.55 -2.12
C ALA A 46 6.34 -3.95 -2.51
N PRO A 47 5.51 -4.77 -3.14
CA PRO A 47 5.97 -6.07 -3.64
C PRO A 47 7.16 -5.91 -4.57
N THR A 48 8.05 -6.90 -4.58
CA THR A 48 9.19 -6.89 -5.51
C THR A 48 8.68 -6.84 -6.95
N ASN A 49 9.53 -6.36 -7.87
CA ASN A 49 9.18 -6.33 -9.29
C ASN A 49 8.83 -7.72 -9.81
N GLU A 50 9.56 -8.74 -9.36
CA GLU A 50 9.31 -10.12 -9.78
C GLU A 50 7.91 -10.57 -9.34
N LEU A 51 7.55 -10.34 -8.09
CA LEU A 51 6.23 -10.74 -7.57
C LEU A 51 5.13 -9.94 -8.25
N ARG A 52 5.34 -8.63 -8.44
CA ARG A 52 4.36 -7.76 -9.10
C ARG A 52 4.08 -8.23 -10.54
N GLN A 53 5.14 -8.56 -11.29
CA GLN A 53 5.01 -9.03 -12.66
C GLN A 53 4.33 -10.40 -12.72
N TRP A 54 4.68 -11.29 -11.80
CA TRP A 54 4.06 -12.61 -11.74
C TRP A 54 2.55 -12.49 -11.48
N PHE A 55 2.16 -11.61 -10.56
CA PHE A 55 0.75 -11.41 -10.22
C PHE A 55 -0.03 -10.83 -11.41
N GLY A 56 0.50 -9.79 -12.07
CA GLY A 56 -0.09 -9.20 -13.27
C GLY A 56 -1.55 -8.77 -13.11
N HIS A 57 -1.96 -8.37 -11.91
CA HIS A 57 -3.34 -8.00 -11.60
C HIS A 57 -4.36 -9.09 -11.87
N ASP A 58 -3.95 -10.37 -11.82
CA ASP A 58 -4.83 -11.51 -12.05
C ASP A 58 -5.50 -11.92 -10.73
N PRO A 59 -6.83 -11.72 -10.58
CA PRO A 59 -7.51 -12.08 -9.33
C PRO A 59 -7.39 -13.54 -8.95
N GLU A 60 -7.23 -14.43 -9.93
CA GLU A 60 -7.07 -15.86 -9.66
C GLU A 60 -5.76 -16.19 -8.97
N LYS A 61 -4.74 -15.31 -9.14
CA LYS A 61 -3.45 -15.46 -8.48
C LYS A 61 -3.38 -14.76 -7.13
N PHE A 62 -4.44 -14.08 -6.72
CA PHE A 62 -4.38 -13.21 -5.56
C PHE A 62 -4.05 -13.94 -4.27
N ALA A 63 -4.63 -15.13 -4.04
CA ALA A 63 -4.37 -15.87 -2.81
C ALA A 63 -2.89 -16.21 -2.66
N GLU A 64 -2.25 -16.67 -3.74
CA GLU A 64 -0.82 -16.97 -3.73
C GLU A 64 0.01 -15.69 -3.67
N PHE A 65 -0.42 -14.65 -4.37
CA PHE A 65 0.24 -13.34 -4.30
C PHE A 65 0.26 -12.84 -2.85
N ALA A 66 -0.89 -12.91 -2.15
CA ALA A 66 -0.99 -12.47 -0.77
C ALA A 66 -0.03 -13.24 0.13
N SER A 67 0.07 -14.56 -0.05
CA SER A 67 0.99 -15.40 0.70
C SER A 67 2.44 -15.00 0.46
N ARG A 68 2.82 -14.82 -0.80
CA ARG A 68 4.20 -14.45 -1.17
C ARG A 68 4.55 -13.04 -0.69
N TYR A 69 3.62 -12.10 -0.82
CA TYR A 69 3.85 -10.73 -0.36
C TYR A 69 3.98 -10.68 1.17
N THR A 70 3.16 -11.44 1.88
CA THR A 70 3.25 -11.55 3.33
C THR A 70 4.65 -12.04 3.75
N GLU A 71 5.20 -13.03 3.04
CA GLU A 71 6.56 -13.50 3.30
C GLU A 71 7.59 -12.40 3.06
N GLU A 72 7.43 -11.60 2.00
CA GLU A 72 8.32 -10.46 1.77
C GLU A 72 8.22 -9.45 2.89
N LEU A 73 7.01 -9.15 3.35
CA LEU A 73 6.80 -8.21 4.45
C LEU A 73 7.43 -8.71 5.75
N ASP A 74 7.27 -10.00 6.05
CA ASP A 74 7.86 -10.61 7.25
C ASP A 74 9.39 -10.51 7.25
N ALA A 75 9.99 -10.60 6.07
CA ALA A 75 11.45 -10.56 5.92
C ALA A 75 12.01 -9.14 5.78
N ASN A 76 11.15 -8.14 5.65
CA ASN A 76 11.59 -6.76 5.37
C ASN A 76 11.54 -5.91 6.65
N SER A 77 12.71 -5.62 7.23
CA SER A 77 12.81 -4.85 8.46
C SER A 77 12.27 -3.42 8.31
N VAL A 78 12.27 -2.86 7.10
CA VAL A 78 11.75 -1.51 6.85
C VAL A 78 10.25 -1.44 7.19
N VAL A 79 9.50 -2.50 6.91
CA VAL A 79 8.06 -2.53 7.19
C VAL A 79 7.79 -2.38 8.67
N ALA A 80 8.51 -3.11 9.52
CA ALA A 80 8.35 -3.03 10.97
C ALA A 80 8.68 -1.61 11.47
N THR A 81 9.74 -1.00 10.93
CA THR A 81 10.12 0.36 11.28
C THR A 81 9.04 1.37 10.90
N LEU A 82 8.49 1.25 9.68
CA LEU A 82 7.43 2.15 9.23
C LEU A 82 6.16 1.96 10.05
N LYS A 83 5.81 0.72 10.37
CA LYS A 83 4.63 0.45 11.21
C LYS A 83 4.75 1.17 12.54
N GLN A 84 5.92 1.14 13.16
CA GLN A 84 6.16 1.81 14.42
C GLN A 84 6.03 3.33 14.27
N GLN A 85 6.59 3.91 13.22
CA GLN A 85 6.49 5.35 12.96
C GLN A 85 5.05 5.77 12.68
N TRP A 86 4.29 4.96 11.94
CA TRP A 86 2.92 5.29 11.58
C TRP A 86 1.97 5.26 12.76
N GLN A 87 2.34 4.61 13.85
CA GLN A 87 1.51 4.58 15.05
C GLN A 87 1.35 5.96 15.71
N GLU A 88 2.15 6.94 15.32
CA GLU A 88 1.97 8.32 15.76
C GLU A 88 0.76 9.00 15.10
N HIS A 89 0.22 8.40 14.04
CA HIS A 89 -0.93 8.94 13.31
C HIS A 89 -2.19 8.15 13.64
N PRO A 90 -3.31 8.82 13.94
CA PRO A 90 -4.57 8.10 14.22
C PRO A 90 -5.13 7.40 12.98
N VAL A 91 -4.86 7.94 11.78
CA VAL A 91 -5.31 7.35 10.52
C VAL A 91 -4.16 7.37 9.52
N VAL A 92 -3.91 6.22 8.89
CA VAL A 92 -2.97 6.09 7.78
C VAL A 92 -3.74 5.51 6.59
N THR A 93 -3.73 6.22 5.46
CA THR A 93 -4.38 5.75 4.25
C THR A 93 -3.32 5.26 3.27
N LEU A 94 -3.40 3.97 2.94
CA LEU A 94 -2.49 3.33 2.00
C LEU A 94 -3.05 3.52 0.59
N LEU A 95 -2.32 4.25 -0.24
CA LEU A 95 -2.76 4.60 -1.59
C LEU A 95 -2.15 3.67 -2.62
N TYR A 96 -2.94 3.32 -3.63
CA TYR A 96 -2.52 2.42 -4.70
C TYR A 96 -3.19 2.84 -6.01
N SER A 97 -2.64 2.41 -7.14
CA SER A 97 -3.14 2.78 -8.47
C SER A 97 -3.96 1.70 -9.16
N ALA A 98 -3.91 0.44 -8.70
CA ALA A 98 -4.64 -0.66 -9.32
C ALA A 98 -6.13 -0.36 -9.43
N LYS A 99 -6.76 -0.88 -10.49
CA LYS A 99 -8.21 -0.71 -10.69
C LYS A 99 -9.03 -1.61 -9.78
N ASP A 100 -8.50 -2.79 -9.46
CA ASP A 100 -9.19 -3.76 -8.61
C ASP A 100 -9.05 -3.33 -7.15
N ILE A 101 -10.17 -2.98 -6.53
CA ILE A 101 -10.20 -2.45 -5.16
C ILE A 101 -10.11 -3.56 -4.10
N GLU A 102 -10.22 -4.82 -4.50
CA GLU A 102 -10.19 -5.95 -3.57
C GLU A 102 -8.90 -6.78 -3.68
N HIS A 103 -8.37 -6.95 -4.90
CA HIS A 103 -7.23 -7.81 -5.18
C HIS A 103 -6.00 -6.98 -5.51
N ASN A 104 -5.44 -6.33 -4.48
CA ASN A 104 -4.29 -5.45 -4.64
C ASN A 104 -3.35 -5.56 -3.44
N GLN A 105 -2.13 -5.04 -3.61
CA GLN A 105 -1.10 -5.10 -2.59
C GLN A 105 -1.47 -4.31 -1.32
N ALA A 106 -2.21 -3.21 -1.47
CA ALA A 106 -2.57 -2.40 -0.31
C ALA A 106 -3.49 -3.17 0.63
N ALA A 107 -4.39 -4.01 0.09
CA ALA A 107 -5.26 -4.84 0.91
C ALA A 107 -4.44 -5.86 1.73
N VAL A 108 -3.42 -6.46 1.13
CA VAL A 108 -2.54 -7.40 1.84
C VAL A 108 -1.74 -6.68 2.91
N LEU A 109 -1.17 -5.53 2.57
CA LEU A 109 -0.39 -4.73 3.50
C LEU A 109 -1.25 -4.26 4.68
N GLN A 110 -2.48 -3.84 4.43
CA GLN A 110 -3.41 -3.44 5.48
C GLN A 110 -3.60 -4.57 6.50
N GLN A 111 -3.86 -5.78 6.02
CA GLN A 111 -4.02 -6.93 6.91
C GLN A 111 -2.76 -7.21 7.72
N TRP A 112 -1.60 -7.11 7.08
CA TRP A 112 -0.33 -7.32 7.77
C TRP A 112 -0.13 -6.28 8.88
N LEU A 113 -0.44 -5.02 8.61
CA LEU A 113 -0.27 -3.94 9.57
C LEU A 113 -1.25 -4.03 10.74
N GLU A 114 -2.41 -4.64 10.52
CA GLU A 114 -3.45 -4.78 11.53
C GLU A 114 -3.28 -6.01 12.44
N ARG A 115 -2.25 -6.80 12.24
CA ARG A 115 -1.96 -7.96 13.10
C ARG A 115 -1.83 -7.58 14.56
#